data_171824cc0439e2f4e9b3161bd7fed524
#
_entry.id   171824cc0439e2f4e9b3161bd7fed524
#
_cell.length_a   1.000
_cell.length_b   1.000
_cell.length_c   1.000
_cell.angle_alpha   90.00
_cell.angle_beta   90.00
_cell.angle_gamma   90.00
#
_symmetry.space_group_name_H-M   'P 1'
#
loop_
_entity.id
_entity.type
_entity.pdbx_description
1 polymer ?
#
loop_
_entity_poly.entity_id
_entity_poly.type
_entity_poly.pdbx_seq_one_letter_code
_entity_poly.pdbx_strand_id
1 'polypeptide(L)'
;MKNISLLGATGSIGQQTADVVRSHPDQFKIVALSAGKNIELVRTYIQEFEPKLVSVQTEEDYHVLKSEFSSRKDIEFMYGDEGLTAVAVYDQATILVNAVIGSVGLYPTLQAIKAKKDIAIANKETLVTAGHLVISEAKKAGVRLLPVDSEHSAIFQALQGEKEKNIERLVITASGGSFRERTREELKDVTVEEALNHPNWSMGAKITIDSASMMNKGLEVIEAHWLFDLPYDKIDVLLHKESIIHSMVEFHDSSVIAQLGTPDMRVPIQYALTYPDRIPLAGRKRLNLAEAGKLHFRDMDFTRYPCLQFAYKAGKMGGTMTTVLNAANEAAVSAFLYGKVTFLEIETLIEKALNQHSVIALPDLETIQEVDIMTRQYIESLVKDR
;
A
#
# COMPACT_ATOMS: atom_id res chain seq x y z
N MET A 1 -5.16 24.45 9.52
CA MET A 1 -5.36 23.07 10.00
C MET A 1 -5.87 22.21 8.84
N LYS A 2 -5.23 21.08 8.57
CA LYS A 2 -5.60 20.18 7.47
C LYS A 2 -6.57 19.13 8.01
N ASN A 3 -7.76 19.04 7.42
CA ASN A 3 -8.78 18.06 7.79
C ASN A 3 -8.58 16.77 6.98
N ILE A 4 -8.56 15.65 7.64
CA ILE A 4 -8.23 14.33 7.10
C ILE A 4 -9.45 13.42 7.17
N SER A 5 -9.79 12.76 6.04
CA SER A 5 -10.53 11.51 6.07
C SER A 5 -9.55 10.33 6.02
N LEU A 6 -9.77 9.33 6.87
CA LEU A 6 -8.86 8.20 7.06
C LEU A 6 -9.59 6.88 6.81
N LEU A 7 -9.25 6.20 5.72
CA LEU A 7 -9.70 4.84 5.47
C LEU A 7 -8.75 3.83 6.10
N GLY A 8 -9.29 2.84 6.81
CA GLY A 8 -8.49 1.82 7.47
C GLY A 8 -7.80 2.30 8.76
N ALA A 9 -8.48 3.15 9.54
CA ALA A 9 -7.95 3.83 10.73
C ALA A 9 -7.33 2.88 11.77
N THR A 10 -7.82 1.66 11.91
CA THR A 10 -7.34 0.67 12.89
C THR A 10 -6.24 -0.27 12.36
N GLY A 11 -5.87 -0.15 11.09
CA GLY A 11 -4.73 -0.85 10.49
C GLY A 11 -3.38 -0.23 10.89
N SER A 12 -2.27 -0.87 10.50
CA SER A 12 -0.92 -0.40 10.86
C SER A 12 -0.64 1.04 10.39
N ILE A 13 -0.98 1.36 9.15
CA ILE A 13 -0.80 2.72 8.60
C ILE A 13 -1.80 3.70 9.23
N GLY A 14 -3.05 3.27 9.45
CA GLY A 14 -4.07 4.09 10.11
C GLY A 14 -3.65 4.51 11.52
N GLN A 15 -3.13 3.58 12.32
CA GLN A 15 -2.64 3.86 13.67
C GLN A 15 -1.44 4.83 13.63
N GLN A 16 -0.50 4.65 12.73
CA GLN A 16 0.63 5.56 12.57
C GLN A 16 0.20 6.95 12.04
N THR A 17 -0.87 7.01 11.24
CA THR A 17 -1.49 8.27 10.85
C THR A 17 -2.10 8.98 12.08
N ALA A 18 -2.80 8.24 12.94
CA ALA A 18 -3.31 8.76 14.19
C ALA A 18 -2.19 9.29 15.12
N ASP A 19 -1.02 8.60 15.17
CA ASP A 19 0.16 9.07 15.91
C ASP A 19 0.71 10.39 15.37
N VAL A 20 0.74 10.55 14.05
CA VAL A 20 1.16 11.81 13.41
C VAL A 20 0.18 12.94 13.76
N VAL A 21 -1.11 12.69 13.67
CA VAL A 21 -2.15 13.68 14.04
C VAL A 21 -2.07 14.05 15.51
N ARG A 22 -1.90 13.09 16.39
CA ARG A 22 -1.74 13.25 17.84
C ARG A 22 -0.53 14.12 18.20
N SER A 23 0.55 13.98 17.43
CA SER A 23 1.77 14.75 17.62
C SER A 23 1.66 16.22 17.15
N HIS A 24 0.68 16.52 16.29
CA HIS A 24 0.50 17.84 15.69
C HIS A 24 -0.98 18.27 15.65
N PRO A 25 -1.65 18.38 16.82
CA PRO A 25 -3.10 18.65 16.89
C PRO A 25 -3.49 20.06 16.41
N ASP A 26 -2.52 20.97 16.34
CA ASP A 26 -2.66 22.32 15.77
C ASP A 26 -2.64 22.33 14.22
N GLN A 27 -2.10 21.29 13.60
CA GLN A 27 -1.95 21.21 12.14
C GLN A 27 -2.93 20.25 11.50
N PHE A 28 -3.30 19.15 12.17
CA PHE A 28 -4.11 18.08 11.63
C PHE A 28 -5.34 17.75 12.47
N LYS A 29 -6.40 17.36 11.81
CA LYS A 29 -7.61 16.84 12.44
C LYS A 29 -8.20 15.68 11.62
N ILE A 30 -8.47 14.54 12.26
CA ILE A 30 -9.27 13.47 11.65
C ILE A 30 -10.73 13.84 11.80
N VAL A 31 -11.40 14.15 10.69
CA VAL A 31 -12.83 14.56 10.68
C VAL A 31 -13.76 13.43 10.27
N ALA A 32 -13.25 12.41 9.56
CA ALA A 32 -13.96 11.21 9.21
C ALA A 32 -13.01 10.01 9.22
N LEU A 33 -13.46 8.85 9.66
CA LEU A 33 -12.67 7.64 9.67
C LEU A 33 -13.47 6.38 9.35
N SER A 34 -12.83 5.41 8.71
CA SER A 34 -13.38 4.08 8.56
C SER A 34 -12.45 3.04 9.19
N ALA A 35 -13.03 1.95 9.69
CA ALA A 35 -12.30 0.86 10.31
C ALA A 35 -12.87 -0.51 9.93
N GLY A 36 -12.01 -1.53 10.00
CA GLY A 36 -12.40 -2.93 9.88
C GLY A 36 -12.93 -3.48 11.21
N LYS A 37 -12.34 -4.58 11.67
CA LYS A 37 -12.87 -5.38 12.79
C LYS A 37 -12.49 -4.88 14.20
N ASN A 38 -11.55 -3.95 14.35
CA ASN A 38 -11.07 -3.52 15.67
C ASN A 38 -11.93 -2.38 16.23
N ILE A 39 -13.14 -2.75 16.71
CA ILE A 39 -14.11 -1.82 17.27
C ILE A 39 -13.63 -1.13 18.56
N GLU A 40 -12.78 -1.79 19.37
CA GLU A 40 -12.23 -1.20 20.60
C GLU A 40 -11.36 0.03 20.28
N LEU A 41 -10.53 -0.08 19.26
CA LEU A 41 -9.71 1.05 18.85
C LEU A 41 -10.56 2.16 18.21
N VAL A 42 -11.67 1.80 17.55
CA VAL A 42 -12.63 2.80 17.04
C VAL A 42 -13.24 3.61 18.17
N ARG A 43 -13.65 2.98 19.29
CA ARG A 43 -14.16 3.67 20.50
C ARG A 43 -13.15 4.70 21.02
N THR A 44 -11.89 4.28 21.10
CA THR A 44 -10.78 5.15 21.52
C THR A 44 -10.65 6.36 20.58
N TYR A 45 -10.69 6.15 19.27
CA TYR A 45 -10.55 7.21 18.28
C TYR A 45 -11.74 8.14 18.23
N ILE A 46 -12.96 7.66 18.48
CA ILE A 46 -14.15 8.52 18.62
C ILE A 46 -13.98 9.49 19.78
N GLN A 47 -13.47 9.02 20.91
CA GLN A 47 -13.26 9.86 22.10
C GLN A 47 -12.08 10.84 21.93
N GLU A 48 -11.03 10.40 21.25
CA GLU A 48 -9.79 11.18 21.11
C GLU A 48 -9.88 12.24 20.00
N PHE A 49 -10.35 11.85 18.81
CA PHE A 49 -10.32 12.72 17.63
C PHE A 49 -11.65 13.42 17.35
N GLU A 50 -12.73 12.98 17.99
CA GLU A 50 -14.08 13.54 17.82
C GLU A 50 -14.49 13.68 16.34
N PRO A 51 -14.38 12.60 15.54
CA PRO A 51 -14.74 12.63 14.13
C PRO A 51 -16.23 12.92 13.96
N LYS A 52 -16.63 13.44 12.81
CA LYS A 52 -18.02 13.71 12.48
C LYS A 52 -18.68 12.59 11.71
N LEU A 53 -17.90 11.71 11.09
CA LEU A 53 -18.37 10.51 10.40
C LEU A 53 -17.48 9.33 10.78
N VAL A 54 -18.11 8.22 11.18
CA VAL A 54 -17.44 6.95 11.50
C VAL A 54 -18.11 5.84 10.71
N SER A 55 -17.32 5.06 9.98
CA SER A 55 -17.79 3.88 9.28
C SER A 55 -17.06 2.63 9.76
N VAL A 56 -17.81 1.54 9.87
CA VAL A 56 -17.28 0.22 10.22
C VAL A 56 -17.63 -0.80 9.15
N GLN A 57 -16.99 -1.97 9.19
CA GLN A 57 -17.14 -2.96 8.14
C GLN A 57 -18.51 -3.64 8.17
N THR A 58 -19.04 -3.94 9.37
CA THR A 58 -20.24 -4.75 9.54
C THR A 58 -21.42 -3.94 10.08
N GLU A 59 -22.64 -4.38 9.75
CA GLU A 59 -23.86 -3.80 10.28
C GLU A 59 -23.99 -4.03 11.81
N GLU A 60 -23.47 -5.16 12.31
CA GLU A 60 -23.45 -5.46 13.73
C GLU A 60 -22.62 -4.44 14.51
N ASP A 61 -21.38 -4.16 14.08
CA ASP A 61 -20.50 -3.17 14.72
C ASP A 61 -21.09 -1.75 14.64
N TYR A 62 -21.76 -1.43 13.52
CA TYR A 62 -22.46 -0.16 13.37
C TYR A 62 -23.55 0.00 14.44
N HIS A 63 -24.39 -1.03 14.65
CA HIS A 63 -25.46 -0.95 15.66
C HIS A 63 -24.92 -0.82 17.08
N VAL A 64 -23.84 -1.54 17.40
CA VAL A 64 -23.13 -1.43 18.67
C VAL A 64 -22.64 -0.02 18.92
N LEU A 65 -21.85 0.55 18.01
CA LEU A 65 -21.29 1.90 18.17
C LEU A 65 -22.38 2.98 18.22
N LYS A 66 -23.37 2.89 17.34
CA LYS A 66 -24.49 3.84 17.31
C LYS A 66 -25.29 3.86 18.61
N SER A 67 -25.45 2.71 19.26
CA SER A 67 -26.10 2.60 20.57
C SER A 67 -25.22 3.20 21.67
N GLU A 68 -23.95 2.82 21.73
CA GLU A 68 -23.00 3.29 22.75
C GLU A 68 -22.79 4.81 22.71
N PHE A 69 -22.69 5.38 21.52
CA PHE A 69 -22.51 6.81 21.31
C PHE A 69 -23.83 7.55 21.01
N SER A 70 -24.97 7.03 21.46
CA SER A 70 -26.30 7.59 21.19
C SER A 70 -26.50 9.03 21.67
N SER A 71 -25.72 9.48 22.67
CA SER A 71 -25.66 10.86 23.13
C SER A 71 -24.91 11.81 22.21
N ARG A 72 -24.01 11.30 21.39
CA ARG A 72 -23.17 12.06 20.43
C ARG A 72 -23.94 12.27 19.12
N LYS A 73 -24.90 13.21 19.13
CA LYS A 73 -25.72 13.56 17.95
C LYS A 73 -24.91 14.24 16.83
N ASP A 74 -23.70 14.65 17.13
CA ASP A 74 -22.77 15.32 16.23
C ASP A 74 -21.90 14.35 15.40
N ILE A 75 -22.06 13.02 15.63
CA ILE A 75 -21.35 11.96 14.90
C ILE A 75 -22.36 11.16 14.08
N GLU A 76 -22.09 11.04 12.79
CA GLU A 76 -22.79 10.13 11.89
C GLU A 76 -22.09 8.75 11.87
N PHE A 77 -22.88 7.67 11.93
CA PHE A 77 -22.38 6.30 11.86
C PHE A 77 -22.89 5.64 10.59
N MET A 78 -22.00 4.95 9.88
CA MET A 78 -22.26 4.19 8.66
C MET A 78 -21.55 2.84 8.69
N TYR A 79 -21.80 1.97 7.71
CA TYR A 79 -21.12 0.69 7.56
C TYR A 79 -21.01 0.27 6.09
N GLY A 80 -20.19 -0.75 5.84
CA GLY A 80 -20.01 -1.35 4.51
C GLY A 80 -19.41 -0.40 3.48
N ASP A 81 -19.62 -0.71 2.21
CA ASP A 81 -19.01 0.00 1.08
C ASP A 81 -19.54 1.45 0.94
N GLU A 82 -20.82 1.66 1.23
CA GLU A 82 -21.42 3.01 1.26
C GLU A 82 -20.77 3.87 2.32
N GLY A 83 -20.59 3.33 3.53
CA GLY A 83 -19.92 4.03 4.62
C GLY A 83 -18.44 4.29 4.34
N LEU A 84 -17.73 3.34 3.73
CA LEU A 84 -16.34 3.53 3.31
C LEU A 84 -16.23 4.68 2.29
N THR A 85 -17.13 4.72 1.32
CA THR A 85 -17.19 5.78 0.31
C THR A 85 -17.56 7.12 0.92
N ALA A 86 -18.53 7.17 1.83
CA ALA A 86 -18.93 8.40 2.51
C ALA A 86 -17.78 9.03 3.30
N VAL A 87 -16.96 8.21 3.99
CA VAL A 87 -15.72 8.68 4.63
C VAL A 87 -14.75 9.26 3.62
N ALA A 88 -14.54 8.58 2.48
CA ALA A 88 -13.62 9.05 1.46
C ALA A 88 -14.01 10.42 0.87
N VAL A 89 -15.29 10.68 0.69
CA VAL A 89 -15.81 11.92 0.10
C VAL A 89 -16.27 12.96 1.12
N TYR A 90 -16.07 12.72 2.42
CA TYR A 90 -16.55 13.60 3.47
C TYR A 90 -16.16 15.06 3.24
N ASP A 91 -17.13 15.96 3.13
CA ASP A 91 -17.01 17.31 2.57
C ASP A 91 -15.99 18.20 3.30
N GLN A 92 -15.90 18.09 4.63
CA GLN A 92 -14.95 18.88 5.43
C GLN A 92 -13.50 18.40 5.35
N ALA A 93 -13.25 17.21 4.81
CA ALA A 93 -11.89 16.73 4.61
C ALA A 93 -11.28 17.29 3.32
N THR A 94 -10.04 17.73 3.40
CA THR A 94 -9.26 18.25 2.26
C THR A 94 -8.31 17.22 1.67
N ILE A 95 -7.98 16.18 2.42
CA ILE A 95 -7.12 15.08 2.02
C ILE A 95 -7.71 13.75 2.49
N LEU A 96 -7.64 12.75 1.63
CA LEU A 96 -7.92 11.37 1.96
C LEU A 96 -6.62 10.62 2.24
N VAL A 97 -6.50 9.97 3.40
CA VAL A 97 -5.48 8.94 3.65
C VAL A 97 -6.13 7.58 3.37
N ASN A 98 -5.70 6.93 2.28
CA ASN A 98 -6.18 5.60 1.92
C ASN A 98 -5.23 4.54 2.46
N ALA A 99 -5.58 3.92 3.59
CA ALA A 99 -4.81 2.89 4.29
C ALA A 99 -5.57 1.56 4.45
N VAL A 100 -6.55 1.30 3.59
CA VAL A 100 -7.19 -0.03 3.51
C VAL A 100 -6.29 -1.03 2.79
N ILE A 101 -6.58 -2.31 2.94
CA ILE A 101 -5.82 -3.41 2.32
C ILE A 101 -6.60 -3.94 1.11
N GLY A 102 -5.90 -4.21 0.01
CA GLY A 102 -6.48 -4.84 -1.18
C GLY A 102 -7.27 -3.88 -2.08
N SER A 103 -8.00 -4.45 -3.05
CA SER A 103 -8.69 -3.70 -4.10
C SER A 103 -9.88 -2.87 -3.62
N VAL A 104 -10.34 -3.05 -2.37
CA VAL A 104 -11.50 -2.30 -1.81
C VAL A 104 -11.26 -0.79 -1.75
N GLY A 105 -10.00 -0.35 -1.73
CA GLY A 105 -9.61 1.07 -1.73
C GLY A 105 -9.82 1.80 -3.06
N LEU A 106 -10.00 1.09 -4.17
CA LEU A 106 -10.07 1.66 -5.51
C LEU A 106 -11.28 2.59 -5.70
N TYR A 107 -12.48 2.06 -5.48
CA TYR A 107 -13.71 2.83 -5.70
C TYR A 107 -13.78 4.09 -4.81
N PRO A 108 -13.56 4.01 -3.48
CA PRO A 108 -13.51 5.20 -2.62
C PRO A 108 -12.46 6.22 -3.06
N THR A 109 -11.28 5.78 -3.54
CA THR A 109 -10.23 6.68 -4.04
C THR A 109 -10.71 7.45 -5.27
N LEU A 110 -11.33 6.78 -6.25
CA LEU A 110 -11.87 7.44 -7.44
C LEU A 110 -12.97 8.46 -7.08
N GLN A 111 -13.82 8.14 -6.09
CA GLN A 111 -14.84 9.09 -5.62
C GLN A 111 -14.21 10.30 -4.91
N ALA A 112 -13.17 10.10 -4.09
CA ALA A 112 -12.45 11.18 -3.42
C ALA A 112 -11.74 12.10 -4.45
N ILE A 113 -11.16 11.54 -5.51
CA ILE A 113 -10.58 12.31 -6.62
C ILE A 113 -11.65 13.17 -7.32
N LYS A 114 -12.83 12.59 -7.62
CA LYS A 114 -13.97 13.34 -8.18
C LYS A 114 -14.46 14.44 -7.24
N ALA A 115 -14.38 14.24 -5.93
CA ALA A 115 -14.64 15.22 -4.90
C ALA A 115 -13.48 16.22 -4.70
N LYS A 116 -12.46 16.21 -5.57
CA LYS A 116 -11.30 17.11 -5.59
C LYS A 116 -10.47 17.09 -4.30
N LYS A 117 -10.32 15.92 -3.69
CA LYS A 117 -9.45 15.74 -2.53
C LYS A 117 -8.08 15.25 -2.96
N ASP A 118 -7.02 15.79 -2.34
CA ASP A 118 -5.69 15.19 -2.43
C ASP A 118 -5.71 13.79 -1.80
N ILE A 119 -4.91 12.88 -2.33
CA ILE A 119 -4.87 11.49 -1.86
C ILE A 119 -3.48 11.19 -1.30
N ALA A 120 -3.37 10.93 0.00
CA ALA A 120 -2.21 10.28 0.60
C ALA A 120 -2.42 8.76 0.44
N ILE A 121 -1.76 8.18 -0.57
CA ILE A 121 -2.01 6.80 -0.99
C ILE A 121 -1.03 5.83 -0.32
N ALA A 122 -1.55 4.99 0.58
CA ALA A 122 -0.83 3.87 1.17
C ALA A 122 -1.30 2.52 0.63
N ASN A 123 -2.47 2.50 -0.03
CA ASN A 123 -3.04 1.32 -0.68
C ASN A 123 -2.49 1.21 -2.11
N LYS A 124 -1.38 0.49 -2.27
CA LYS A 124 -0.74 0.28 -3.57
C LYS A 124 -1.61 -0.49 -4.56
N GLU A 125 -2.46 -1.37 -4.06
CA GLU A 125 -3.34 -2.19 -4.88
C GLU A 125 -4.28 -1.33 -5.75
N THR A 126 -4.65 -0.15 -5.30
CA THR A 126 -5.42 0.83 -6.08
C THR A 126 -4.72 1.22 -7.38
N LEU A 127 -3.41 1.49 -7.35
CA LEU A 127 -2.63 1.81 -8.55
C LEU A 127 -2.26 0.56 -9.36
N VAL A 128 -2.01 -0.56 -8.69
CA VAL A 128 -1.71 -1.82 -9.37
C VAL A 128 -2.89 -2.28 -10.22
N THR A 129 -4.11 -2.25 -9.68
CA THR A 129 -5.30 -2.76 -10.38
C THR A 129 -5.86 -1.79 -11.41
N ALA A 130 -5.78 -0.49 -11.17
CA ALA A 130 -6.47 0.52 -11.97
C ALA A 130 -5.66 1.82 -12.15
N GLY A 131 -4.33 1.75 -12.19
CA GLY A 131 -3.48 2.94 -12.24
C GLY A 131 -3.82 3.89 -13.39
N HIS A 132 -4.15 3.37 -14.58
CA HIS A 132 -4.56 4.19 -15.73
C HIS A 132 -5.83 5.03 -15.45
N LEU A 133 -6.82 4.48 -14.71
CA LEU A 133 -8.01 5.22 -14.32
C LEU A 133 -7.69 6.26 -13.24
N VAL A 134 -6.96 5.85 -12.21
CA VAL A 134 -6.63 6.71 -11.05
C VAL A 134 -5.79 7.90 -11.49
N ILE A 135 -4.73 7.69 -12.27
CA ILE A 135 -3.86 8.76 -12.78
C ILE A 135 -4.62 9.70 -13.71
N SER A 136 -5.43 9.14 -14.62
CA SER A 136 -6.25 9.96 -15.55
C SER A 136 -7.23 10.84 -14.80
N GLU A 137 -7.98 10.29 -13.84
CA GLU A 137 -8.96 11.04 -13.07
C GLU A 137 -8.29 12.07 -12.14
N ALA A 138 -7.15 11.75 -11.52
CA ALA A 138 -6.38 12.69 -10.71
C ALA A 138 -5.89 13.89 -11.54
N LYS A 139 -5.32 13.64 -12.73
CA LYS A 139 -4.90 14.70 -13.67
C LYS A 139 -6.08 15.58 -14.09
N LYS A 140 -7.24 14.99 -14.44
CA LYS A 140 -8.46 15.74 -14.82
C LYS A 140 -9.01 16.59 -13.66
N ALA A 141 -9.00 16.07 -12.45
CA ALA A 141 -9.51 16.77 -11.27
C ALA A 141 -8.52 17.81 -10.72
N GLY A 142 -7.24 17.75 -11.13
CA GLY A 142 -6.17 18.61 -10.62
C GLY A 142 -5.80 18.29 -9.15
N VAL A 143 -5.97 17.05 -8.72
CA VAL A 143 -5.62 16.60 -7.36
C VAL A 143 -4.27 15.88 -7.34
N ARG A 144 -3.60 15.93 -6.19
CA ARG A 144 -2.30 15.30 -5.99
C ARG A 144 -2.45 13.89 -5.45
N LEU A 145 -1.66 12.97 -5.99
CA LEU A 145 -1.42 11.66 -5.40
C LEU A 145 -0.09 11.73 -4.65
N LEU A 146 -0.14 11.62 -3.34
CA LEU A 146 0.99 11.77 -2.43
C LEU A 146 1.36 10.38 -1.89
N PRO A 147 2.52 9.82 -2.27
CA PRO A 147 2.88 8.46 -1.89
C PRO A 147 3.17 8.35 -0.39
N VAL A 148 2.60 7.31 0.23
CA VAL A 148 2.82 6.95 1.63
C VAL A 148 3.70 5.71 1.74
N ASP A 149 3.70 4.81 0.75
CA ASP A 149 4.63 3.69 0.74
C ASP A 149 6.08 4.21 0.81
N SER A 150 6.92 3.60 1.64
CA SER A 150 8.23 4.16 2.03
C SER A 150 9.15 4.36 0.83
N GLU A 151 9.15 3.43 -0.10
CA GLU A 151 9.98 3.47 -1.30
C GLU A 151 9.55 4.58 -2.26
N HIS A 152 8.25 4.69 -2.50
CA HIS A 152 7.69 5.73 -3.37
C HIS A 152 7.78 7.12 -2.75
N SER A 153 7.58 7.23 -1.44
CA SER A 153 7.83 8.47 -0.71
C SER A 153 9.31 8.88 -0.81
N ALA A 154 10.24 7.91 -0.73
CA ALA A 154 11.67 8.18 -0.88
C ALA A 154 12.01 8.73 -2.27
N ILE A 155 11.47 8.12 -3.34
CA ILE A 155 11.62 8.59 -4.71
C ILE A 155 11.01 9.99 -4.85
N PHE A 156 9.78 10.17 -4.36
CA PHE A 156 9.10 11.46 -4.41
C PHE A 156 9.89 12.56 -3.70
N GLN A 157 10.53 12.25 -2.57
CA GLN A 157 11.41 13.17 -1.84
C GLN A 157 12.71 13.46 -2.60
N ALA A 158 13.30 12.46 -3.26
CA ALA A 158 14.52 12.61 -4.03
C ALA A 158 14.31 13.45 -5.32
N LEU A 159 13.08 13.49 -5.83
CA LEU A 159 12.70 14.25 -7.03
C LEU A 159 12.33 15.72 -6.75
N GLN A 160 12.34 16.17 -5.47
CA GLN A 160 11.99 17.56 -5.17
C GLN A 160 12.98 18.55 -5.76
N GLY A 161 12.48 19.38 -6.69
CA GLY A 161 13.31 20.37 -7.43
C GLY A 161 13.96 19.82 -8.69
N GLU A 162 13.87 18.52 -8.93
CA GLU A 162 14.40 17.87 -10.13
C GLU A 162 13.37 17.85 -11.27
N LYS A 163 13.87 17.66 -12.49
CA LYS A 163 13.01 17.53 -13.68
C LYS A 163 12.89 16.07 -14.07
N GLU A 164 11.68 15.58 -14.22
CA GLU A 164 11.38 14.19 -14.59
C GLU A 164 12.15 13.71 -15.82
N LYS A 165 12.32 14.58 -16.84
CA LYS A 165 13.07 14.27 -18.06
C LYS A 165 14.55 13.95 -17.84
N ASN A 166 15.11 14.25 -16.68
CA ASN A 166 16.51 13.98 -16.34
C ASN A 166 16.71 12.64 -15.64
N ILE A 167 15.63 11.92 -15.37
CA ILE A 167 15.68 10.62 -14.68
C ILE A 167 16.22 9.57 -15.67
N GLU A 168 17.32 8.92 -15.31
CA GLU A 168 17.81 7.73 -16.00
C GLU A 168 17.02 6.51 -15.59
N ARG A 169 16.94 6.23 -14.27
CA ARG A 169 16.14 5.14 -13.70
C ARG A 169 15.79 5.37 -12.23
N LEU A 170 14.80 4.63 -11.77
CA LEU A 170 14.49 4.48 -10.34
C LEU A 170 15.10 3.18 -9.83
N VAL A 171 15.59 3.21 -8.59
CA VAL A 171 16.11 2.02 -7.90
C VAL A 171 15.34 1.84 -6.60
N ILE A 172 14.42 0.89 -6.61
CA ILE A 172 13.59 0.53 -5.44
C ILE A 172 14.39 -0.45 -4.59
N THR A 173 14.56 -0.16 -3.30
CA THR A 173 15.26 -1.07 -2.39
C THR A 173 14.31 -2.09 -1.79
N ALA A 174 14.83 -3.27 -1.48
CA ALA A 174 14.10 -4.36 -0.87
C ALA A 174 14.88 -4.97 0.30
N SER A 175 14.21 -5.24 1.43
CA SER A 175 14.83 -5.91 2.58
C SER A 175 15.20 -7.37 2.31
N GLY A 176 14.57 -8.00 1.30
CA GLY A 176 14.67 -9.42 1.02
C GLY A 176 13.66 -10.30 1.77
N GLY A 177 12.85 -9.71 2.66
CA GLY A 177 11.79 -10.41 3.40
C GLY A 177 12.29 -11.35 4.48
N SER A 178 11.36 -12.13 5.04
CA SER A 178 11.62 -13.07 6.16
C SER A 178 12.62 -14.17 5.80
N PHE A 179 12.68 -14.55 4.52
CA PHE A 179 13.49 -15.68 4.05
C PHE A 179 14.73 -15.26 3.24
N ARG A 180 15.19 -14.03 3.38
CA ARG A 180 16.30 -13.48 2.58
C ARG A 180 17.61 -14.26 2.61
N GLU A 181 17.86 -15.01 3.68
CA GLU A 181 19.08 -15.82 3.84
C GLU A 181 18.86 -17.32 3.54
N ARG A 182 17.62 -17.73 3.17
CA ARG A 182 17.27 -19.12 2.83
C ARG A 182 17.36 -19.36 1.33
N THR A 183 17.80 -20.55 0.96
CA THR A 183 17.72 -21.06 -0.41
C THR A 183 16.28 -21.42 -0.77
N ARG A 184 15.99 -21.56 -2.06
CA ARG A 184 14.66 -21.95 -2.53
C ARG A 184 14.24 -23.34 -2.02
N GLU A 185 15.19 -24.27 -1.90
CA GLU A 185 14.93 -25.63 -1.37
C GLU A 185 14.45 -25.58 0.09
N GLU A 186 15.03 -24.70 0.89
CA GLU A 186 14.66 -24.50 2.30
C GLU A 186 13.28 -23.84 2.51
N LEU A 187 12.61 -23.39 1.43
CA LEU A 187 11.27 -22.81 1.50
C LEU A 187 10.13 -23.82 1.34
N LYS A 188 10.42 -25.08 1.04
CA LYS A 188 9.38 -26.10 0.77
C LYS A 188 8.45 -26.32 1.96
N ASP A 189 9.00 -26.33 3.17
CA ASP A 189 8.29 -26.70 4.39
C ASP A 189 8.20 -25.55 5.40
N VAL A 190 8.37 -24.29 4.94
CA VAL A 190 8.27 -23.13 5.83
C VAL A 190 6.85 -22.93 6.32
N THR A 191 6.74 -22.57 7.60
CA THR A 191 5.46 -22.34 8.27
C THR A 191 4.97 -20.91 8.07
N VAL A 192 3.68 -20.68 8.33
CA VAL A 192 3.09 -19.33 8.37
C VAL A 192 3.78 -18.46 9.41
N GLU A 193 4.09 -19.02 10.59
CA GLU A 193 4.77 -18.29 11.66
C GLU A 193 6.16 -17.81 11.25
N GLU A 194 6.97 -18.67 10.61
CA GLU A 194 8.28 -18.30 10.10
C GLU A 194 8.16 -17.19 9.01
N ALA A 195 7.18 -17.30 8.11
CA ALA A 195 6.94 -16.33 7.06
C ALA A 195 6.52 -14.95 7.61
N LEU A 196 5.78 -14.92 8.72
CA LEU A 196 5.34 -13.68 9.37
C LEU A 196 6.43 -12.99 10.20
N ASN A 197 7.57 -13.63 10.43
CA ASN A 197 8.66 -13.06 11.22
C ASN A 197 9.60 -12.20 10.37
N HIS A 198 9.17 -10.97 10.04
CA HIS A 198 9.97 -10.04 9.24
C HIS A 198 11.10 -9.40 10.07
N PRO A 199 12.37 -9.38 9.58
CA PRO A 199 13.52 -8.97 10.39
C PRO A 199 13.61 -7.48 10.72
N ASN A 200 13.00 -6.59 9.90
CA ASN A 200 13.18 -5.13 10.01
C ASN A 200 11.87 -4.38 10.32
N TRP A 201 10.72 -4.91 9.90
CA TRP A 201 9.43 -4.21 9.92
C TRP A 201 8.38 -5.00 10.69
N SER A 202 7.57 -4.29 11.48
CA SER A 202 6.32 -4.84 12.03
C SER A 202 5.17 -4.44 11.11
N MET A 203 4.63 -5.40 10.37
CA MET A 203 3.64 -5.16 9.32
C MET A 203 2.43 -6.09 9.46
N GLY A 204 1.36 -5.81 8.70
CA GLY A 204 0.22 -6.70 8.58
C GLY A 204 0.59 -8.05 7.93
N ALA A 205 -0.20 -9.09 8.19
CA ALA A 205 0.09 -10.45 7.74
C ALA A 205 0.27 -10.54 6.20
N LYS A 206 -0.68 -10.00 5.43
CA LYS A 206 -0.63 -10.05 3.94
C LYS A 206 0.66 -9.46 3.39
N ILE A 207 1.01 -8.24 3.76
CA ILE A 207 2.20 -7.56 3.25
C ILE A 207 3.51 -8.23 3.72
N THR A 208 3.50 -8.91 4.87
CA THR A 208 4.67 -9.67 5.35
C THR A 208 4.93 -10.89 4.46
N ILE A 209 3.88 -11.62 4.06
CA ILE A 209 4.00 -12.72 3.09
C ILE A 209 4.42 -12.19 1.70
N ASP A 210 3.85 -11.08 1.25
CA ASP A 210 4.25 -10.42 0.00
C ASP A 210 5.72 -10.00 0.03
N SER A 211 6.24 -9.55 1.16
CA SER A 211 7.66 -9.25 1.34
C SER A 211 8.52 -10.51 1.22
N ALA A 212 8.11 -11.61 1.84
CA ALA A 212 8.83 -12.89 1.80
C ALA A 212 8.90 -13.48 0.39
N SER A 213 7.85 -13.35 -0.41
CA SER A 213 7.77 -13.80 -1.82
C SER A 213 8.34 -12.80 -2.82
N MET A 214 8.68 -11.58 -2.40
CA MET A 214 9.01 -10.41 -3.23
C MET A 214 7.84 -9.91 -4.11
N MET A 215 6.63 -10.39 -3.91
CA MET A 215 5.45 -9.83 -4.57
C MET A 215 5.20 -8.39 -4.13
N ASN A 216 5.43 -8.04 -2.85
CA ASN A 216 5.33 -6.65 -2.40
C ASN A 216 6.16 -5.72 -3.29
N LYS A 217 7.41 -6.11 -3.58
CA LYS A 217 8.28 -5.33 -4.44
C LYS A 217 7.82 -5.32 -5.89
N GLY A 218 7.21 -6.40 -6.35
CA GLY A 218 6.56 -6.45 -7.66
C GLY A 218 5.38 -5.46 -7.78
N LEU A 219 4.51 -5.40 -6.77
CA LEU A 219 3.42 -4.42 -6.72
C LEU A 219 3.97 -2.99 -6.66
N GLU A 220 5.03 -2.76 -5.94
CA GLU A 220 5.70 -1.45 -5.85
C GLU A 220 6.34 -1.01 -7.17
N VAL A 221 6.88 -1.92 -7.99
CA VAL A 221 7.34 -1.61 -9.35
C VAL A 221 6.20 -1.10 -10.22
N ILE A 222 5.03 -1.74 -10.13
CA ILE A 222 3.83 -1.30 -10.88
C ILE A 222 3.33 0.05 -10.35
N GLU A 223 3.32 0.25 -9.04
CA GLU A 223 2.96 1.53 -8.42
C GLU A 223 3.91 2.66 -8.86
N ALA A 224 5.22 2.41 -8.87
CA ALA A 224 6.23 3.38 -9.32
C ALA A 224 6.04 3.77 -10.78
N HIS A 225 5.73 2.81 -11.66
CA HIS A 225 5.39 3.08 -13.06
C HIS A 225 4.28 4.14 -13.17
N TRP A 226 3.19 3.96 -12.41
CA TRP A 226 2.05 4.87 -12.44
C TRP A 226 2.32 6.22 -11.77
N LEU A 227 2.99 6.25 -10.63
CA LEU A 227 3.24 7.48 -9.88
C LEU A 227 4.25 8.40 -10.57
N PHE A 228 5.27 7.83 -11.22
CA PHE A 228 6.39 8.59 -11.77
C PHE A 228 6.43 8.56 -13.30
N ASP A 229 5.44 7.97 -13.96
CA ASP A 229 5.28 7.91 -15.42
C ASP A 229 6.54 7.39 -16.15
N LEU A 230 7.18 6.35 -15.58
CA LEU A 230 8.39 5.74 -16.12
C LEU A 230 8.12 4.31 -16.64
N PRO A 231 8.72 3.91 -17.76
CA PRO A 231 8.59 2.55 -18.27
C PRO A 231 9.27 1.54 -17.33
N TYR A 232 8.76 0.32 -17.31
CA TYR A 232 9.26 -0.75 -16.43
C TYR A 232 10.75 -1.05 -16.58
N ASP A 233 11.33 -0.81 -17.76
CA ASP A 233 12.77 -1.01 -18.02
C ASP A 233 13.65 0.06 -17.36
N LYS A 234 13.06 1.11 -16.82
CA LYS A 234 13.72 2.16 -16.03
C LYS A 234 13.42 2.07 -14.53
N ILE A 235 12.86 0.97 -14.07
CA ILE A 235 12.55 0.74 -12.65
C ILE A 235 13.26 -0.53 -12.23
N ASP A 236 14.33 -0.40 -11.46
CA ASP A 236 15.12 -1.50 -10.97
C ASP A 236 14.85 -1.81 -9.50
N VAL A 237 15.14 -3.03 -9.08
CA VAL A 237 15.04 -3.47 -7.69
C VAL A 237 16.40 -3.94 -7.19
N LEU A 238 16.80 -3.43 -6.03
CA LEU A 238 18.07 -3.75 -5.39
C LEU A 238 17.85 -4.27 -3.96
N LEU A 239 18.45 -5.38 -3.60
CA LEU A 239 18.40 -5.89 -2.23
C LEU A 239 19.26 -5.01 -1.31
N HIS A 240 18.67 -4.55 -0.20
CA HIS A 240 19.30 -3.74 0.85
C HIS A 240 18.76 -4.15 2.22
N LYS A 241 19.45 -5.08 2.85
CA LYS A 241 18.98 -5.79 4.06
C LYS A 241 18.78 -4.89 5.29
N GLU A 242 19.48 -3.76 5.38
CA GLU A 242 19.37 -2.83 6.49
C GLU A 242 18.11 -1.97 6.44
N SER A 243 17.50 -1.81 5.27
CA SER A 243 16.33 -0.94 5.03
C SER A 243 16.55 0.51 5.50
N ILE A 244 17.78 1.02 5.39
CA ILE A 244 18.15 2.41 5.73
C ILE A 244 17.97 3.33 4.53
N ILE A 245 18.41 2.89 3.34
CA ILE A 245 18.10 3.55 2.08
C ILE A 245 16.74 3.01 1.62
N HIS A 246 15.75 3.89 1.55
CA HIS A 246 14.39 3.49 1.21
C HIS A 246 14.15 3.41 -0.29
N SER A 247 14.80 4.22 -1.10
CA SER A 247 14.92 4.13 -2.57
C SER A 247 15.84 5.22 -3.09
N MET A 248 16.18 5.15 -4.39
CA MET A 248 17.10 6.05 -5.06
C MET A 248 16.60 6.43 -6.45
N VAL A 249 17.04 7.59 -6.91
CA VAL A 249 16.86 8.05 -8.30
C VAL A 249 18.23 8.27 -8.90
N GLU A 250 18.50 7.63 -10.04
CA GLU A 250 19.69 7.86 -10.85
C GLU A 250 19.34 8.81 -12.00
N PHE A 251 20.16 9.81 -12.23
CA PHE A 251 19.99 10.82 -13.27
C PHE A 251 20.95 10.59 -14.44
N HIS A 252 20.67 11.26 -15.58
CA HIS A 252 21.46 11.13 -16.82
C HIS A 252 22.94 11.51 -16.67
N ASP A 253 23.29 12.32 -15.68
CA ASP A 253 24.67 12.69 -15.35
C ASP A 253 25.35 11.67 -14.41
N SER A 254 24.71 10.52 -14.18
CA SER A 254 25.16 9.46 -13.27
C SER A 254 25.13 9.83 -11.79
N SER A 255 24.52 10.95 -11.41
CA SER A 255 24.26 11.29 -10.01
C SER A 255 23.16 10.38 -9.47
N VAL A 256 23.29 9.94 -8.20
CA VAL A 256 22.28 9.16 -7.50
C VAL A 256 21.83 9.92 -6.26
N ILE A 257 20.53 10.23 -6.18
CA ILE A 257 19.93 10.83 -4.99
C ILE A 257 19.12 9.78 -4.26
N ALA A 258 19.35 9.64 -2.95
CA ALA A 258 18.71 8.66 -2.09
C ALA A 258 18.08 9.30 -0.87
N GLN A 259 16.92 8.83 -0.45
CA GLN A 259 16.37 9.19 0.85
C GLN A 259 16.72 8.08 1.85
N LEU A 260 17.30 8.48 2.98
CA LEU A 260 17.73 7.61 4.06
C LEU A 260 16.94 7.92 5.33
N GLY A 261 16.67 6.88 6.11
CA GLY A 261 16.01 7.00 7.42
C GLY A 261 15.99 5.70 8.19
N THR A 262 15.61 5.75 9.44
CA THR A 262 15.23 4.55 10.19
C THR A 262 13.87 4.06 9.70
N PRO A 263 13.61 2.73 9.67
CA PRO A 263 12.31 2.18 9.27
C PRO A 263 11.17 2.71 10.16
N ASP A 264 10.36 3.62 9.62
CA ASP A 264 9.23 4.24 10.30
C ASP A 264 8.24 4.87 9.32
N MET A 265 7.05 4.28 9.22
CA MET A 265 6.01 4.77 8.31
C MET A 265 5.44 6.14 8.68
N ARG A 266 5.65 6.64 9.90
CA ARG A 266 5.23 8.00 10.27
C ARG A 266 5.98 9.07 9.47
N VAL A 267 7.19 8.79 9.00
CA VAL A 267 7.97 9.73 8.15
C VAL A 267 7.25 9.97 6.81
N PRO A 268 6.99 8.95 5.97
CA PRO A 268 6.29 9.16 4.71
C PRO A 268 4.83 9.63 4.90
N ILE A 269 4.12 9.15 5.93
CA ILE A 269 2.78 9.62 6.26
C ILE A 269 2.80 11.12 6.55
N GLN A 270 3.68 11.56 7.46
CA GLN A 270 3.80 12.98 7.81
C GLN A 270 4.18 13.81 6.60
N TYR A 271 5.14 13.35 5.79
CA TYR A 271 5.55 14.08 4.59
C TYR A 271 4.41 14.23 3.57
N ALA A 272 3.62 13.19 3.33
CA ALA A 272 2.44 13.28 2.49
C ALA A 272 1.41 14.29 3.04
N LEU A 273 1.23 14.33 4.36
CA LEU A 273 0.31 15.26 5.01
C LEU A 273 0.82 16.71 5.04
N THR A 274 2.12 16.94 5.07
CA THR A 274 2.70 18.29 5.16
C THR A 274 3.19 18.85 3.83
N TYR A 275 3.35 18.01 2.82
CA TYR A 275 3.93 18.40 1.54
C TYR A 275 3.45 19.80 1.06
N PRO A 276 4.39 20.66 0.63
CA PRO A 276 5.83 20.44 0.41
C PRO A 276 6.73 20.63 1.63
N ASP A 277 6.17 20.97 2.78
CA ASP A 277 6.91 21.31 4.00
C ASP A 277 7.37 20.07 4.78
N ARG A 278 8.31 20.27 5.73
CA ARG A 278 8.75 19.27 6.70
C ARG A 278 8.58 19.82 8.10
N ILE A 279 7.95 19.03 8.96
CA ILE A 279 7.75 19.35 10.36
C ILE A 279 8.50 18.35 11.26
N PRO A 280 8.82 18.70 12.51
CA PRO A 280 9.47 17.78 13.44
C PRO A 280 8.66 16.51 13.66
N LEU A 281 9.32 15.36 13.74
CA LEU A 281 8.72 14.10 14.17
C LEU A 281 9.20 13.78 15.59
N ALA A 282 8.30 13.87 16.56
CA ALA A 282 8.62 13.69 17.97
C ALA A 282 8.96 12.22 18.31
N GLY A 283 9.81 12.03 19.33
CA GLY A 283 10.08 10.73 19.94
C GLY A 283 10.86 9.75 19.06
N ARG A 284 11.63 10.25 18.06
CA ARG A 284 12.39 9.40 17.13
C ARG A 284 13.89 9.41 17.36
N LYS A 285 14.50 8.21 17.29
CA LYS A 285 15.95 8.07 17.15
C LYS A 285 16.32 8.50 15.71
N ARG A 286 17.18 9.53 15.60
CA ARG A 286 17.72 9.95 14.32
C ARG A 286 18.64 8.87 13.76
N LEU A 287 18.69 8.75 12.44
CA LEU A 287 19.67 7.90 11.77
C LEU A 287 21.09 8.37 12.11
N ASN A 288 21.91 7.44 12.60
CA ASN A 288 23.34 7.65 12.82
C ASN A 288 24.12 6.74 11.89
N LEU A 289 24.68 7.30 10.82
CA LEU A 289 25.42 6.53 9.83
C LEU A 289 26.72 5.96 10.38
N ALA A 290 27.33 6.59 11.38
CA ALA A 290 28.52 6.06 12.04
C ALA A 290 28.22 4.77 12.84
N GLU A 291 27.03 4.70 13.49
CA GLU A 291 26.56 3.48 14.15
C GLU A 291 26.19 2.40 13.13
N ALA A 292 25.55 2.77 12.02
CA ALA A 292 25.18 1.84 10.94
C ALA A 292 26.43 1.23 10.28
N GLY A 293 27.50 2.00 10.13
CA GLY A 293 28.84 1.59 9.68
C GLY A 293 28.88 1.15 8.22
N LYS A 294 28.16 0.09 7.85
CA LYS A 294 28.13 -0.49 6.49
C LYS A 294 26.70 -0.65 6.00
N LEU A 295 26.49 -0.35 4.73
CA LEU A 295 25.28 -0.62 3.98
C LEU A 295 25.57 -1.65 2.91
N HIS A 296 24.73 -2.68 2.82
CA HIS A 296 24.97 -3.80 1.89
C HIS A 296 23.91 -3.77 0.78
N PHE A 297 24.38 -4.03 -0.42
CA PHE A 297 23.55 -4.13 -1.61
C PHE A 297 23.87 -5.41 -2.37
N ARG A 298 22.83 -6.02 -2.97
CA ARG A 298 22.95 -7.18 -3.85
C ARG A 298 21.96 -7.03 -5.00
N ASP A 299 22.35 -7.53 -6.17
CA ASP A 299 21.47 -7.62 -7.32
C ASP A 299 20.30 -8.56 -7.03
N MET A 300 19.18 -8.31 -7.73
CA MET A 300 17.99 -9.13 -7.61
C MET A 300 18.12 -10.42 -8.41
N ASP A 301 17.87 -11.54 -7.73
CA ASP A 301 17.80 -12.87 -8.38
C ASP A 301 16.34 -13.21 -8.72
N PHE A 302 15.96 -13.03 -9.98
CA PHE A 302 14.62 -13.33 -10.48
C PHE A 302 14.29 -14.83 -10.47
N THR A 303 15.30 -15.72 -10.47
CA THR A 303 15.08 -17.16 -10.35
C THR A 303 14.65 -17.51 -8.93
N ARG A 304 15.25 -16.82 -7.97
CA ARG A 304 14.93 -16.95 -6.54
C ARG A 304 13.55 -16.36 -6.22
N TYR A 305 13.14 -15.30 -6.92
CA TYR A 305 11.92 -14.52 -6.66
C TYR A 305 11.02 -14.42 -7.91
N PRO A 306 10.35 -15.53 -8.32
CA PRO A 306 9.50 -15.53 -9.52
C PRO A 306 8.35 -14.51 -9.44
N CYS A 307 7.79 -14.26 -8.24
CA CYS A 307 6.70 -13.30 -8.07
C CYS A 307 7.06 -11.89 -8.56
N LEU A 308 8.32 -11.45 -8.34
CA LEU A 308 8.79 -10.18 -8.86
C LEU A 308 8.83 -10.19 -10.41
N GLN A 309 9.28 -11.30 -11.01
CA GLN A 309 9.26 -11.44 -12.48
C GLN A 309 7.85 -11.42 -13.04
N PHE A 310 6.88 -12.05 -12.35
CA PHE A 310 5.46 -12.01 -12.74
C PHE A 310 4.93 -10.59 -12.75
N ALA A 311 5.30 -9.76 -11.77
CA ALA A 311 4.86 -8.38 -11.70
C ALA A 311 5.42 -7.54 -12.88
N TYR A 312 6.71 -7.67 -13.22
CA TYR A 312 7.27 -7.01 -14.41
C TYR A 312 6.57 -7.45 -15.70
N LYS A 313 6.32 -8.75 -15.86
CA LYS A 313 5.60 -9.29 -17.03
C LYS A 313 4.17 -8.75 -17.10
N ALA A 314 3.42 -8.82 -16.00
CA ALA A 314 2.05 -8.34 -15.92
C ALA A 314 1.97 -6.83 -16.19
N GLY A 315 2.88 -6.05 -15.62
CA GLY A 315 2.97 -4.62 -15.84
C GLY A 315 3.25 -4.26 -17.30
N LYS A 316 4.22 -4.93 -17.94
CA LYS A 316 4.54 -4.72 -19.38
C LYS A 316 3.39 -5.15 -20.30
N MET A 317 2.62 -6.18 -19.95
CA MET A 317 1.42 -6.57 -20.69
C MET A 317 0.29 -5.55 -20.50
N GLY A 318 0.17 -4.94 -19.32
CA GLY A 318 -0.83 -3.93 -19.02
C GLY A 318 -2.27 -4.44 -18.96
N GLY A 319 -3.21 -3.52 -19.10
CA GLY A 319 -4.64 -3.84 -19.08
C GLY A 319 -5.06 -4.57 -17.80
N THR A 320 -5.88 -5.60 -17.94
CA THR A 320 -6.38 -6.40 -16.82
C THR A 320 -5.33 -7.35 -16.20
N MET A 321 -4.13 -7.49 -16.79
CA MET A 321 -3.14 -8.44 -16.29
C MET A 321 -2.65 -8.09 -14.87
N THR A 322 -2.50 -6.80 -14.55
CA THR A 322 -2.12 -6.38 -13.20
C THR A 322 -3.25 -6.57 -12.18
N THR A 323 -4.51 -6.49 -12.61
CA THR A 323 -5.67 -6.87 -11.78
C THR A 323 -5.63 -8.36 -11.43
N VAL A 324 -5.37 -9.22 -12.42
CA VAL A 324 -5.23 -10.68 -12.20
C VAL A 324 -4.06 -10.99 -11.27
N LEU A 325 -2.91 -10.35 -11.47
CA LEU A 325 -1.75 -10.51 -10.59
C LEU A 325 -2.12 -10.21 -9.13
N ASN A 326 -2.77 -9.07 -8.89
CA ASN A 326 -3.15 -8.66 -7.54
C ASN A 326 -4.19 -9.59 -6.92
N ALA A 327 -5.28 -9.89 -7.63
CA ALA A 327 -6.37 -10.74 -7.14
C ALA A 327 -5.89 -12.18 -6.86
N ALA A 328 -5.07 -12.74 -7.76
CA ALA A 328 -4.48 -14.06 -7.58
C ALA A 328 -3.53 -14.09 -6.36
N ASN A 329 -2.69 -13.06 -6.20
CA ASN A 329 -1.80 -12.95 -5.06
C ASN A 329 -2.58 -12.87 -3.74
N GLU A 330 -3.57 -11.99 -3.63
CA GLU A 330 -4.37 -11.86 -2.41
C GLU A 330 -5.07 -13.17 -2.03
N ALA A 331 -5.67 -13.87 -3.02
CA ALA A 331 -6.33 -15.15 -2.79
C ALA A 331 -5.34 -16.27 -2.39
N ALA A 332 -4.18 -16.35 -3.07
CA ALA A 332 -3.15 -17.35 -2.77
C ALA A 332 -2.50 -17.11 -1.40
N VAL A 333 -2.18 -15.86 -1.07
CA VAL A 333 -1.64 -15.48 0.26
C VAL A 333 -2.65 -15.78 1.37
N SER A 334 -3.93 -15.50 1.14
CA SER A 334 -5.00 -15.87 2.08
C SER A 334 -5.05 -17.38 2.29
N ALA A 335 -4.99 -18.18 1.21
CA ALA A 335 -4.96 -19.64 1.31
C ALA A 335 -3.76 -20.15 2.10
N PHE A 336 -2.57 -19.56 1.93
CA PHE A 336 -1.38 -19.88 2.71
C PHE A 336 -1.56 -19.54 4.19
N LEU A 337 -2.04 -18.35 4.52
CA LEU A 337 -2.27 -17.91 5.90
C LEU A 337 -3.27 -18.81 6.66
N TYR A 338 -4.23 -19.41 5.94
CA TYR A 338 -5.15 -20.41 6.50
C TYR A 338 -4.62 -21.87 6.42
N GLY A 339 -3.36 -22.08 6.01
CA GLY A 339 -2.73 -23.39 5.96
C GLY A 339 -3.27 -24.34 4.89
N LYS A 340 -3.92 -23.79 3.85
CA LYS A 340 -4.51 -24.58 2.75
C LYS A 340 -3.51 -24.90 1.64
N VAL A 341 -2.45 -24.10 1.51
CA VAL A 341 -1.38 -24.27 0.53
C VAL A 341 -0.03 -23.97 1.17
N THR A 342 1.05 -24.48 0.59
CA THR A 342 2.43 -24.19 1.01
C THR A 342 2.89 -22.82 0.51
N PHE A 343 4.00 -22.31 1.03
CA PHE A 343 4.55 -21.01 0.64
C PHE A 343 4.90 -20.95 -0.86
N LEU A 344 5.53 -22.00 -1.41
CA LEU A 344 5.90 -22.06 -2.83
C LEU A 344 4.69 -22.25 -3.75
N GLU A 345 3.57 -22.76 -3.25
CA GLU A 345 2.34 -22.85 -4.04
C GLU A 345 1.68 -21.51 -4.29
N ILE A 346 2.00 -20.47 -3.50
CA ILE A 346 1.53 -19.09 -3.76
C ILE A 346 1.93 -18.69 -5.19
N GLU A 347 3.20 -18.82 -5.55
CA GLU A 347 3.69 -18.44 -6.88
C GLU A 347 3.10 -19.32 -7.99
N THR A 348 2.92 -20.62 -7.73
CA THR A 348 2.31 -21.54 -8.69
C THR A 348 0.86 -21.17 -9.00
N LEU A 349 0.08 -20.75 -8.01
CA LEU A 349 -1.30 -20.30 -8.17
C LEU A 349 -1.37 -19.00 -8.96
N ILE A 350 -0.49 -18.04 -8.65
CA ILE A 350 -0.40 -16.78 -9.39
C ILE A 350 -0.05 -17.04 -10.85
N GLU A 351 0.96 -17.86 -11.13
CA GLU A 351 1.37 -18.19 -12.49
C GLU A 351 0.24 -18.82 -13.30
N LYS A 352 -0.51 -19.74 -12.69
CA LYS A 352 -1.68 -20.36 -13.34
C LYS A 352 -2.74 -19.33 -13.72
N ALA A 353 -3.06 -18.40 -12.83
CA ALA A 353 -4.02 -17.33 -13.09
C ALA A 353 -3.57 -16.41 -14.24
N LEU A 354 -2.31 -16.00 -14.22
CA LEU A 354 -1.73 -15.15 -15.28
C LEU A 354 -1.74 -15.85 -16.64
N ASN A 355 -1.41 -17.15 -16.69
CA ASN A 355 -1.36 -17.92 -17.93
C ASN A 355 -2.76 -18.22 -18.51
N GLN A 356 -3.78 -18.30 -17.67
CA GLN A 356 -5.15 -18.57 -18.13
C GLN A 356 -5.88 -17.33 -18.64
N HIS A 357 -5.48 -16.15 -18.19
CA HIS A 357 -6.20 -14.91 -18.46
C HIS A 357 -5.93 -14.36 -19.87
N SER A 358 -6.99 -13.93 -20.55
CA SER A 358 -6.90 -13.15 -21.79
C SER A 358 -7.00 -11.66 -21.47
N VAL A 359 -5.96 -10.89 -21.81
CA VAL A 359 -5.83 -9.47 -21.45
C VAL A 359 -6.90 -8.61 -22.14
N ILE A 360 -7.56 -7.75 -21.38
CA ILE A 360 -8.38 -6.64 -21.85
C ILE A 360 -7.54 -5.37 -21.72
N ALA A 361 -7.19 -4.73 -22.82
CA ALA A 361 -6.14 -3.71 -22.87
C ALA A 361 -6.51 -2.39 -22.15
N LEU A 362 -7.74 -1.93 -22.27
CA LEU A 362 -8.23 -0.67 -21.67
C LEU A 362 -9.52 -0.96 -20.87
N PRO A 363 -9.40 -1.62 -19.72
CA PRO A 363 -10.57 -1.95 -18.91
C PRO A 363 -11.15 -0.72 -18.24
N ASP A 364 -12.47 -0.64 -18.18
CA ASP A 364 -13.17 0.26 -17.29
C ASP A 364 -13.24 -0.31 -15.86
N LEU A 365 -13.83 0.44 -14.95
CA LEU A 365 -13.90 0.03 -13.54
C LEU A 365 -14.71 -1.26 -13.35
N GLU A 366 -15.82 -1.42 -14.06
CA GLU A 366 -16.67 -2.60 -14.00
C GLU A 366 -15.93 -3.85 -14.46
N THR A 367 -15.25 -3.77 -15.59
CA THR A 367 -14.37 -4.84 -16.11
C THR A 367 -13.28 -5.23 -15.11
N ILE A 368 -12.65 -4.24 -14.45
CA ILE A 368 -11.63 -4.50 -13.42
C ILE A 368 -12.21 -5.27 -12.23
N GLN A 369 -13.39 -4.87 -11.76
CA GLN A 369 -14.08 -5.54 -10.66
C GLN A 369 -14.50 -6.97 -11.02
N GLU A 370 -15.04 -7.19 -12.21
CA GLU A 370 -15.38 -8.52 -12.70
C GLU A 370 -14.16 -9.44 -12.80
N VAL A 371 -13.05 -8.94 -13.36
CA VAL A 371 -11.80 -9.71 -13.48
C VAL A 371 -11.22 -10.03 -12.10
N ASP A 372 -11.26 -9.12 -11.15
CA ASP A 372 -10.84 -9.40 -9.75
C ASP A 372 -11.67 -10.53 -9.14
N ILE A 373 -13.00 -10.47 -9.24
CA ILE A 373 -13.91 -11.49 -8.70
C ILE A 373 -13.66 -12.85 -9.38
N MET A 374 -13.61 -12.89 -10.71
CA MET A 374 -13.38 -14.13 -11.47
C MET A 374 -12.04 -14.77 -11.13
N THR A 375 -10.99 -13.95 -10.97
CA THR A 375 -9.65 -14.45 -10.61
C THR A 375 -9.64 -15.06 -9.22
N ARG A 376 -10.28 -14.44 -8.24
CA ARG A 376 -10.39 -14.98 -6.87
C ARG A 376 -11.13 -16.31 -6.86
N GLN A 377 -12.26 -16.40 -7.57
CA GLN A 377 -13.03 -17.64 -7.70
C GLN A 377 -12.20 -18.75 -8.36
N TYR A 378 -11.41 -18.41 -9.36
CA TYR A 378 -10.52 -19.37 -10.02
C TYR A 378 -9.46 -19.91 -9.05
N ILE A 379 -8.78 -19.05 -8.29
CA ILE A 379 -7.81 -19.48 -7.27
C ILE A 379 -8.48 -20.35 -6.19
N GLU A 380 -9.67 -19.96 -5.73
CA GLU A 380 -10.42 -20.75 -4.75
C GLU A 380 -10.77 -22.15 -5.27
N SER A 381 -11.13 -22.28 -6.55
CA SER A 381 -11.38 -23.59 -7.16
C SER A 381 -10.13 -24.46 -7.15
N LEU A 382 -8.96 -23.91 -7.52
CA LEU A 382 -7.68 -24.63 -7.50
C LEU A 382 -7.24 -25.08 -6.11
N VAL A 383 -7.66 -24.36 -5.07
CA VAL A 383 -7.37 -24.71 -3.67
C VAL A 383 -8.33 -25.76 -3.12
N LYS A 384 -9.61 -25.78 -3.54
CA LYS A 384 -10.62 -26.76 -3.11
C LYS A 384 -10.41 -28.14 -3.70
N ASP A 385 -9.85 -28.22 -4.89
CA ASP A 385 -9.64 -29.50 -5.62
C ASP A 385 -8.40 -30.28 -5.11
N ARG A 386 -7.85 -29.88 -3.97
CA ARG A 386 -6.69 -30.51 -3.28
C ARG A 386 -7.13 -31.15 -1.97
#